data_2a586ac8b3b71bee50483a5e0fafa30d
#
_entry.id   2a586ac8b3b71bee50483a5e0fafa30d
#
_cell.length_a   1.000
_cell.length_b   1.000
_cell.length_c   1.000
_cell.angle_alpha   90.00
_cell.angle_beta   90.00
_cell.angle_gamma   90.00
#
_symmetry.space_group_name_H-M   'P 1'
#
loop_
_entity.id
_entity.type
_entity.pdbx_description
1 polymer ?
#
loop_
_entity_poly.entity_id
_entity_poly.type
_entity_poly.pdbx_seq_one_letter_code
_entity_poly.pdbx_strand_id
1 'polypeptide(L)'
;MHILNNRWIQVLGLLSVFLASHARTENQILPSVVRIQVISPEKSSRGTGIAVEGGVITAAHVVDKSDLASIICDDGDDSVVFDGDVVYKDTLLDLAFIKVKNDFDKPIHLPPAVFNTQFPPAPGTPVYAIGNSLGFSRTLSTGIVSAAGTEKGERFLYTDALVCKGNSGGPLVNHKGEVVAMVLGLISLTDQPRESSQEFAYCVSAVDVVKFLEDMKSKTTKDGYLGVLGKTVSTGIALPGCDQGLQITRTVRSCGLNTGDIVLVLANVAITSQRDIVRVVRSLKPGTTAEAHILRNGDYKVVQVSVTKSP
;
A
#
# COMPACT_ATOMS: atom_id res chain seq x y z
N MET A 1 -24.26 56.24 8.82
CA MET A 1 -25.12 55.08 9.10
C MET A 1 -24.83 54.00 8.09
N HIS A 2 -24.33 52.88 8.57
CA HIS A 2 -24.14 51.60 7.90
C HIS A 2 -23.18 51.44 6.68
N ILE A 3 -21.88 51.35 7.01
CA ILE A 3 -20.97 50.48 6.28
C ILE A 3 -20.51 49.41 7.28
N LEU A 4 -21.40 48.50 7.57
CA LEU A 4 -21.11 47.25 8.28
C LEU A 4 -21.49 46.11 7.32
N ASN A 5 -20.55 45.19 7.11
CA ASN A 5 -20.85 43.81 6.82
C ASN A 5 -20.71 43.23 5.41
N ASN A 6 -19.70 43.58 4.62
CA ASN A 6 -19.31 42.65 3.58
C ASN A 6 -18.27 41.58 4.05
N ARG A 7 -17.55 41.83 5.14
CA ARG A 7 -16.53 40.88 5.62
C ARG A 7 -17.13 39.66 6.33
N TRP A 8 -18.21 39.84 7.08
CA TRP A 8 -18.87 38.72 7.77
C TRP A 8 -19.66 37.81 6.83
N ILE A 9 -20.22 38.34 5.77
CA ILE A 9 -20.92 37.57 4.74
C ILE A 9 -19.89 36.71 3.96
N GLN A 10 -18.69 37.22 3.69
CA GLN A 10 -17.62 36.44 3.07
C GLN A 10 -17.09 35.34 3.98
N VAL A 11 -16.94 35.59 5.30
CA VAL A 11 -16.50 34.60 6.26
C VAL A 11 -17.56 33.50 6.46
N LEU A 12 -18.82 33.88 6.55
CA LEU A 12 -19.94 32.92 6.62
C LEU A 12 -20.07 32.10 5.32
N GLY A 13 -19.86 32.74 4.17
CA GLY A 13 -19.85 32.06 2.87
C GLY A 13 -18.70 31.05 2.74
N LEU A 14 -17.50 31.41 3.20
CA LEU A 14 -16.35 30.50 3.21
C LEU A 14 -16.56 29.35 4.21
N LEU A 15 -17.13 29.64 5.38
CA LEU A 15 -17.43 28.60 6.37
C LEU A 15 -18.50 27.61 5.88
N SER A 16 -19.54 28.12 5.21
CA SER A 16 -20.61 27.28 4.63
C SER A 16 -20.12 26.43 3.46
N VAL A 17 -19.21 26.95 2.61
CA VAL A 17 -18.59 26.19 1.54
C VAL A 17 -17.65 25.11 2.12
N PHE A 18 -16.91 25.44 3.18
CA PHE A 18 -16.03 24.48 3.85
C PHE A 18 -16.83 23.35 4.53
N LEU A 19 -17.88 23.66 5.26
CA LEU A 19 -18.79 22.68 5.87
C LEU A 19 -19.53 21.84 4.82
N ALA A 20 -19.98 22.46 3.71
CA ALA A 20 -20.64 21.74 2.63
C ALA A 20 -19.68 20.80 1.87
N SER A 21 -18.40 21.15 1.77
CA SER A 21 -17.39 20.26 1.15
C SER A 21 -17.07 19.05 2.01
N HIS A 22 -17.01 19.18 3.33
CA HIS A 22 -16.80 18.07 4.27
C HIS A 22 -17.99 17.09 4.23
N ALA A 23 -19.21 17.59 4.32
CA ALA A 23 -20.41 16.74 4.26
C ALA A 23 -20.55 16.00 2.92
N ARG A 24 -20.09 16.60 1.80
CA ARG A 24 -20.05 15.92 0.50
C ARG A 24 -19.01 14.80 0.45
N THR A 25 -17.82 15.03 1.01
CA THR A 25 -16.74 14.05 1.04
C THR A 25 -17.15 12.81 1.81
N GLU A 26 -17.75 12.99 2.99
CA GLU A 26 -18.23 11.88 3.82
C GLU A 26 -19.29 11.04 3.11
N ASN A 27 -20.33 11.67 2.57
CA ASN A 27 -21.43 10.96 1.95
C ASN A 27 -21.06 10.20 0.67
N GLN A 28 -19.98 10.58 -0.01
CA GLN A 28 -19.57 9.94 -1.26
C GLN A 28 -18.66 8.74 -1.03
N ILE A 29 -17.73 8.81 -0.08
CA ILE A 29 -16.70 7.77 0.08
C ILE A 29 -17.01 6.76 1.20
N LEU A 30 -17.74 7.17 2.25
CA LEU A 30 -18.00 6.30 3.40
C LEU A 30 -18.64 4.95 3.03
N PRO A 31 -19.59 4.88 2.07
CA PRO A 31 -20.15 3.59 1.66
C PRO A 31 -19.14 2.64 1.02
N SER A 32 -18.02 3.18 0.50
CA SER A 32 -16.95 2.39 -0.11
C SER A 32 -15.90 1.93 0.90
N VAL A 33 -15.97 2.37 2.17
CA VAL A 33 -15.02 2.02 3.22
C VAL A 33 -15.58 0.91 4.09
N VAL A 34 -14.86 -0.20 4.16
CA VAL A 34 -15.26 -1.38 4.91
C VAL A 34 -14.22 -1.75 5.96
N ARG A 35 -14.62 -2.49 6.97
CA ARG A 35 -13.73 -3.08 7.96
C ARG A 35 -13.31 -4.46 7.50
N ILE A 36 -12.04 -4.75 7.59
CA ILE A 36 -11.47 -6.07 7.29
C ILE A 36 -11.10 -6.74 8.61
N GLN A 37 -11.54 -7.97 8.78
CA GLN A 37 -11.16 -8.81 9.90
C GLN A 37 -10.70 -10.18 9.41
N VAL A 38 -9.56 -10.61 9.91
CA VAL A 38 -9.03 -11.95 9.70
C VAL A 38 -8.91 -12.63 11.04
N ILE A 39 -9.49 -13.81 11.16
CA ILE A 39 -9.40 -14.64 12.37
C ILE A 39 -8.69 -15.92 11.97
N SER A 40 -7.52 -16.15 12.54
CA SER A 40 -6.79 -17.42 12.43
C SER A 40 -6.51 -17.98 13.81
N PRO A 41 -6.22 -19.28 13.95
CA PRO A 41 -5.91 -19.89 15.24
C PRO A 41 -4.74 -19.23 15.97
N GLU A 42 -3.80 -18.63 15.22
CA GLU A 42 -2.59 -18.05 15.77
C GLU A 42 -2.68 -16.55 16.03
N LYS A 43 -3.50 -15.81 15.26
CA LYS A 43 -3.57 -14.35 15.37
C LYS A 43 -4.83 -13.80 14.71
N SER A 44 -5.47 -12.83 15.34
CA SER A 44 -6.46 -11.98 14.68
C SER A 44 -5.81 -10.71 14.14
N SER A 45 -6.19 -10.30 12.92
CA SER A 45 -5.81 -9.03 12.31
C SER A 45 -7.05 -8.21 11.99
N ARG A 46 -6.92 -6.88 12.07
CA ARG A 46 -7.97 -5.93 11.72
C ARG A 46 -7.38 -4.81 10.90
N GLY A 47 -8.15 -4.34 9.92
CA GLY A 47 -7.78 -3.24 9.05
C GLY A 47 -9.01 -2.62 8.39
N THR A 48 -8.74 -1.82 7.41
CA THR A 48 -9.72 -1.15 6.57
C THR A 48 -9.57 -1.65 5.14
N GLY A 49 -10.65 -1.63 4.39
CA GLY A 49 -10.64 -1.91 2.96
C GLY A 49 -11.39 -0.84 2.19
N ILE A 50 -11.11 -0.75 0.91
CA ILE A 50 -11.74 0.15 -0.04
C ILE A 50 -12.49 -0.71 -1.05
N ALA A 51 -13.79 -0.50 -1.19
CA ALA A 51 -14.58 -1.16 -2.20
C ALA A 51 -14.14 -0.74 -3.61
N VAL A 52 -13.95 -1.70 -4.46
CA VAL A 52 -13.62 -1.53 -5.88
C VAL A 52 -14.48 -2.46 -6.72
N GLU A 53 -14.44 -2.30 -8.04
CA GLU A 53 -15.18 -3.22 -8.91
C GLU A 53 -14.78 -4.68 -8.70
N GLY A 54 -15.74 -5.51 -8.31
CA GLY A 54 -15.56 -6.95 -8.11
C GLY A 54 -15.04 -7.37 -6.74
N GLY A 55 -14.80 -6.43 -5.79
CA GLY A 55 -14.33 -6.79 -4.46
C GLY A 55 -13.83 -5.63 -3.61
N VAL A 56 -12.85 -5.91 -2.79
CA VAL A 56 -12.26 -4.97 -1.84
C VAL A 56 -10.74 -5.02 -1.93
N ILE A 57 -10.09 -3.86 -1.94
CA ILE A 57 -8.64 -3.74 -1.79
C ILE A 57 -8.30 -3.35 -0.37
N THR A 58 -7.21 -3.89 0.17
CA THR A 58 -6.68 -3.60 1.50
C THR A 58 -5.15 -3.69 1.50
N ALA A 59 -4.50 -3.38 2.63
CA ALA A 59 -3.08 -3.65 2.79
C ALA A 59 -2.80 -5.16 2.94
N ALA A 60 -1.75 -5.66 2.28
CA ALA A 60 -1.46 -7.10 2.27
C ALA A 60 -1.14 -7.62 3.67
N HIS A 61 -0.46 -6.84 4.52
CA HIS A 61 -0.15 -7.24 5.90
C HIS A 61 -1.40 -7.43 6.78
N VAL A 62 -2.55 -6.84 6.41
CA VAL A 62 -3.85 -7.06 7.10
C VAL A 62 -4.34 -8.49 6.88
N VAL A 63 -4.06 -9.07 5.71
CA VAL A 63 -4.52 -10.41 5.30
C VAL A 63 -3.36 -11.40 5.11
N ASP A 64 -2.18 -11.10 5.64
CA ASP A 64 -0.93 -11.83 5.37
C ASP A 64 -1.01 -13.32 5.73
N LYS A 65 -1.77 -13.66 6.77
CA LYS A 65 -1.83 -15.02 7.33
C LYS A 65 -3.08 -15.81 6.98
N SER A 66 -3.88 -15.34 6.03
CA SER A 66 -5.11 -16.04 5.65
C SER A 66 -5.44 -15.79 4.18
N ASP A 67 -6.02 -16.81 3.57
CA ASP A 67 -6.64 -16.71 2.25
C ASP A 67 -8.13 -16.36 2.35
N LEU A 68 -8.66 -16.20 3.58
CA LEU A 68 -10.04 -15.81 3.88
C LEU A 68 -10.05 -14.56 4.74
N ALA A 69 -10.98 -13.67 4.47
CA ALA A 69 -11.21 -12.47 5.25
C ALA A 69 -12.72 -12.20 5.41
N SER A 70 -13.11 -11.72 6.58
CA SER A 70 -14.45 -11.17 6.77
C SER A 70 -14.45 -9.68 6.45
N ILE A 71 -15.40 -9.27 5.61
CA ILE A 71 -15.63 -7.91 5.17
C ILE A 71 -16.88 -7.43 5.90
N ILE A 72 -16.73 -6.38 6.70
CA ILE A 72 -17.79 -5.86 7.53
C ILE A 72 -18.16 -4.48 7.00
N CYS A 73 -19.40 -4.39 6.51
CA CYS A 73 -19.97 -3.14 6.02
C CYS A 73 -20.89 -2.59 7.09
N ASP A 74 -20.57 -1.38 7.56
CA ASP A 74 -21.43 -0.70 8.53
C ASP A 74 -22.53 0.04 7.79
N ASP A 75 -23.80 -0.19 8.16
CA ASP A 75 -24.98 0.48 7.62
C ASP A 75 -25.81 1.03 8.79
N GLY A 76 -25.51 2.28 9.17
CA GLY A 76 -26.10 2.89 10.35
C GLY A 76 -25.74 2.15 11.64
N ASP A 77 -26.76 1.70 12.36
CA ASP A 77 -26.64 0.92 13.61
C ASP A 77 -26.41 -0.58 13.35
N ASP A 78 -26.58 -1.03 12.10
CA ASP A 78 -26.39 -2.41 11.68
C ASP A 78 -25.06 -2.61 10.97
N SER A 79 -24.53 -3.82 11.06
CA SER A 79 -23.37 -4.23 10.26
C SER A 79 -23.66 -5.54 9.52
N VAL A 80 -23.33 -5.55 8.24
CA VAL A 80 -23.46 -6.75 7.40
C VAL A 80 -22.06 -7.34 7.21
N VAL A 81 -21.93 -8.64 7.48
CA VAL A 81 -20.67 -9.37 7.34
C VAL A 81 -20.73 -10.24 6.10
N PHE A 82 -19.70 -10.14 5.27
CA PHE A 82 -19.47 -10.98 4.11
C PHE A 82 -18.13 -11.69 4.24
N ASP A 83 -18.06 -12.90 3.73
CA ASP A 83 -16.79 -13.59 3.54
C ASP A 83 -16.16 -13.22 2.21
N GLY A 84 -14.83 -13.23 2.17
CA GLY A 84 -14.07 -12.96 0.97
C GLY A 84 -12.84 -13.84 0.85
N ASP A 85 -12.51 -14.19 -0.39
CA ASP A 85 -11.27 -14.89 -0.73
C ASP A 85 -10.18 -13.88 -1.08
N VAL A 86 -9.02 -14.01 -0.47
CA VAL A 86 -7.85 -13.21 -0.82
C VAL A 86 -7.21 -13.82 -2.07
N VAL A 87 -7.53 -13.25 -3.24
CA VAL A 87 -7.17 -13.85 -4.53
C VAL A 87 -5.92 -13.27 -5.18
N TYR A 88 -5.45 -12.12 -4.72
CA TYR A 88 -4.24 -11.50 -5.25
C TYR A 88 -3.54 -10.66 -4.18
N LYS A 89 -2.21 -10.80 -4.08
CA LYS A 89 -1.36 -10.04 -3.14
C LYS A 89 -0.13 -9.50 -3.86
N ASP A 90 0.21 -8.25 -3.62
CA ASP A 90 1.49 -7.66 -3.93
C ASP A 90 2.21 -7.27 -2.64
N THR A 91 3.22 -8.06 -2.26
CA THR A 91 3.96 -7.82 -1.02
C THR A 91 4.96 -6.67 -1.11
N LEU A 92 5.27 -6.17 -2.32
CA LEU A 92 6.12 -4.99 -2.50
C LEU A 92 5.34 -3.71 -2.22
N LEU A 93 4.18 -3.58 -2.85
CA LEU A 93 3.29 -2.45 -2.66
C LEU A 93 2.48 -2.57 -1.36
N ASP A 94 2.55 -3.73 -0.69
CA ASP A 94 1.73 -4.07 0.47
C ASP A 94 0.22 -3.96 0.15
N LEU A 95 -0.20 -4.49 -1.02
CA LEU A 95 -1.57 -4.47 -1.50
C LEU A 95 -2.15 -5.89 -1.58
N ALA A 96 -3.43 -6.02 -1.26
CA ALA A 96 -4.18 -7.26 -1.44
C ALA A 96 -5.58 -7.00 -1.97
N PHE A 97 -6.05 -7.87 -2.85
CA PHE A 97 -7.43 -7.87 -3.34
C PHE A 97 -8.20 -9.04 -2.76
N ILE A 98 -9.37 -8.74 -2.23
CA ILE A 98 -10.32 -9.69 -1.65
C ILE A 98 -11.54 -9.74 -2.56
N LYS A 99 -11.80 -10.89 -3.13
CA LYS A 99 -13.03 -11.16 -3.88
C LYS A 99 -14.15 -11.48 -2.89
N VAL A 100 -15.21 -10.67 -2.89
CA VAL A 100 -16.36 -10.86 -2.01
C VAL A 100 -17.13 -12.10 -2.44
N LYS A 101 -17.44 -12.99 -1.48
CA LYS A 101 -18.35 -14.10 -1.69
C LYS A 101 -19.78 -13.58 -1.59
N ASN A 102 -20.52 -13.72 -2.67
CA ASN A 102 -21.90 -13.32 -2.72
C ASN A 102 -22.75 -14.49 -2.21
N ASP A 103 -23.20 -14.43 -0.96
CA ASP A 103 -24.28 -15.27 -0.48
C ASP A 103 -25.60 -14.70 -1.02
N PHE A 104 -26.32 -15.50 -1.81
CA PHE A 104 -27.43 -15.09 -2.69
C PHE A 104 -28.60 -14.39 -2.00
N ASP A 105 -28.65 -14.34 -0.67
CA ASP A 105 -29.78 -13.84 0.10
C ASP A 105 -29.67 -12.35 0.52
N LYS A 106 -28.53 -11.69 0.31
CA LYS A 106 -28.36 -10.26 0.65
C LYS A 106 -27.64 -9.52 -0.48
N PRO A 107 -28.28 -8.53 -1.11
CA PRO A 107 -27.61 -7.71 -2.12
C PRO A 107 -26.48 -6.92 -1.44
N ILE A 108 -25.27 -7.12 -1.94
CA ILE A 108 -24.09 -6.37 -1.48
C ILE A 108 -24.12 -5.00 -2.16
N HIS A 109 -24.42 -3.97 -1.39
CA HIS A 109 -24.28 -2.59 -1.86
C HIS A 109 -22.92 -2.04 -1.42
N LEU A 110 -21.89 -2.32 -2.21
CA LEU A 110 -20.54 -1.77 -2.04
C LEU A 110 -20.21 -0.91 -3.27
N PRO A 111 -20.56 0.38 -3.25
CA PRO A 111 -20.22 1.26 -4.36
C PRO A 111 -18.70 1.36 -4.49
N PRO A 112 -18.14 1.17 -5.69
CA PRO A 112 -16.71 1.30 -5.90
C PRO A 112 -16.25 2.74 -5.67
N ALA A 113 -15.11 2.90 -4.98
CA ALA A 113 -14.49 4.20 -4.76
C ALA A 113 -13.95 4.78 -6.08
N VAL A 114 -13.94 6.10 -6.15
CA VAL A 114 -13.33 6.85 -7.26
C VAL A 114 -11.87 7.15 -6.91
N PHE A 115 -10.94 6.81 -7.80
CA PHE A 115 -9.52 7.04 -7.63
C PHE A 115 -9.06 8.25 -8.44
N ASN A 116 -8.30 9.15 -7.79
CA ASN A 116 -7.61 10.25 -8.45
C ASN A 116 -6.15 9.85 -8.70
N THR A 117 -5.81 9.65 -9.95
CA THR A 117 -4.46 9.22 -10.38
C THR A 117 -3.54 10.38 -10.74
N GLN A 118 -3.90 11.63 -10.46
CA GLN A 118 -2.99 12.77 -10.61
C GLN A 118 -1.89 12.69 -9.53
N PHE A 119 -0.66 12.54 -9.97
CA PHE A 119 0.49 12.37 -9.08
C PHE A 119 1.70 13.18 -9.57
N PRO A 120 2.51 13.75 -8.67
CA PRO A 120 2.30 13.86 -7.22
C PRO A 120 1.30 14.96 -6.87
N PRO A 121 0.48 14.80 -5.82
CA PRO A 121 -0.26 15.93 -5.25
C PRO A 121 0.73 16.90 -4.59
N ALA A 122 0.44 18.19 -4.68
CA ALA A 122 1.31 19.21 -4.09
C ALA A 122 1.36 19.08 -2.56
N PRO A 123 2.54 19.23 -1.91
CA PRO A 123 2.62 19.40 -0.46
C PRO A 123 1.71 20.54 0.01
N GLY A 124 1.06 20.36 1.15
CA GLY A 124 0.05 21.27 1.68
C GLY A 124 -1.37 21.01 1.15
N THR A 125 -1.56 20.10 0.18
CA THR A 125 -2.91 19.71 -0.29
C THR A 125 -3.69 19.07 0.86
N PRO A 126 -4.91 19.57 1.21
CA PRO A 126 -5.75 18.99 2.23
C PRO A 126 -6.19 17.56 1.88
N VAL A 127 -6.10 16.66 2.83
CA VAL A 127 -6.51 15.26 2.70
C VAL A 127 -7.22 14.77 3.96
N TYR A 128 -7.99 13.69 3.81
CA TYR A 128 -8.74 13.05 4.87
C TYR A 128 -8.40 11.56 4.89
N ALA A 129 -7.94 11.06 6.02
CA ALA A 129 -7.74 9.63 6.23
C ALA A 129 -9.02 9.04 6.84
N ILE A 130 -9.52 7.97 6.23
CA ILE A 130 -10.74 7.29 6.66
C ILE A 130 -10.41 5.83 6.94
N GLY A 131 -10.87 5.32 8.10
CA GLY A 131 -10.62 3.95 8.45
C GLY A 131 -11.30 3.49 9.72
N ASN A 132 -10.92 2.32 10.20
CA ASN A 132 -11.53 1.67 11.35
C ASN A 132 -10.56 1.68 12.54
N SER A 133 -10.18 2.89 13.00
CA SER A 133 -9.18 3.11 14.05
C SER A 133 -9.60 2.46 15.37
N LEU A 134 -8.71 1.67 15.94
CA LEU A 134 -8.89 1.07 17.28
C LEU A 134 -10.20 0.28 17.45
N GLY A 135 -10.83 -0.12 16.34
CA GLY A 135 -12.12 -0.82 16.35
C GLY A 135 -13.35 0.08 16.21
N PHE A 136 -13.17 1.41 16.20
CA PHE A 136 -14.24 2.34 15.83
C PHE A 136 -14.45 2.32 14.32
N SER A 137 -15.70 2.27 13.90
CA SER A 137 -16.07 2.27 12.50
C SER A 137 -15.93 3.65 11.88
N ARG A 138 -15.34 3.72 10.68
CA ARG A 138 -15.32 4.91 9.82
C ARG A 138 -14.83 6.18 10.51
N THR A 139 -13.74 6.06 11.29
CA THR A 139 -13.08 7.24 11.85
C THR A 139 -12.52 8.10 10.71
N LEU A 140 -12.69 9.40 10.83
CA LEU A 140 -12.17 10.38 9.89
C LEU A 140 -11.18 11.31 10.60
N SER A 141 -10.03 11.50 10.01
CA SER A 141 -9.05 12.51 10.45
C SER A 141 -8.63 13.37 9.27
N THR A 142 -8.25 14.61 9.56
CA THR A 142 -7.83 15.59 8.55
C THR A 142 -6.34 15.88 8.67
N GLY A 143 -5.72 16.17 7.56
CA GLY A 143 -4.32 16.60 7.48
C GLY A 143 -4.02 17.15 6.10
N ILE A 144 -2.73 17.23 5.78
CA ILE A 144 -2.23 17.65 4.48
C ILE A 144 -1.31 16.58 3.90
N VAL A 145 -1.08 16.64 2.62
CA VAL A 145 0.07 15.96 2.01
C VAL A 145 1.33 16.62 2.51
N SER A 146 2.09 15.96 3.38
CA SER A 146 3.35 16.45 3.91
C SER A 146 4.49 16.30 2.91
N ALA A 147 4.50 15.19 2.18
CA ALA A 147 5.41 14.91 1.09
C ALA A 147 4.80 13.90 0.12
N ALA A 148 5.23 13.94 -1.13
CA ALA A 148 4.93 12.93 -2.14
C ALA A 148 6.17 12.73 -3.01
N GLY A 149 6.46 11.50 -3.37
CA GLY A 149 7.65 11.17 -4.15
C GLY A 149 7.57 9.83 -4.81
N THR A 150 8.60 9.56 -5.60
CA THR A 150 8.80 8.25 -6.22
C THR A 150 10.11 7.68 -5.70
N GLU A 151 10.05 6.54 -5.05
CA GLU A 151 11.23 5.82 -4.63
C GLU A 151 11.23 4.47 -5.33
N LYS A 152 12.32 4.18 -6.05
CA LYS A 152 12.53 2.91 -6.76
C LYS A 152 11.36 2.50 -7.67
N GLY A 153 10.67 3.50 -8.26
CA GLY A 153 9.55 3.29 -9.19
C GLY A 153 8.17 3.16 -8.53
N GLU A 154 8.09 3.12 -7.22
CA GLU A 154 6.86 3.14 -6.43
C GLU A 154 6.55 4.56 -5.97
N ARG A 155 5.28 4.93 -5.93
CA ARG A 155 4.83 6.29 -5.61
C ARG A 155 4.21 6.32 -4.22
N PHE A 156 4.76 7.15 -3.35
CA PHE A 156 4.34 7.26 -1.96
C PHE A 156 3.88 8.66 -1.61
N LEU A 157 2.96 8.72 -0.64
CA LEU A 157 2.55 9.94 0.02
C LEU A 157 2.80 9.81 1.52
N TYR A 158 3.20 10.93 2.11
CA TYR A 158 3.25 11.11 3.56
C TYR A 158 2.23 12.16 3.95
N THR A 159 1.51 11.93 5.03
CA THR A 159 0.51 12.86 5.58
C THR A 159 0.62 12.95 7.09
N ASP A 160 0.32 14.12 7.62
CA ASP A 160 0.20 14.38 9.06
C ASP A 160 -1.23 14.10 9.59
N ALA A 161 -2.13 13.63 8.73
CA ALA A 161 -3.44 13.15 9.18
C ALA A 161 -3.27 12.03 10.22
N LEU A 162 -4.02 12.11 11.30
CA LEU A 162 -3.94 11.12 12.38
C LEU A 162 -4.34 9.73 11.87
N VAL A 163 -3.40 8.79 11.95
CA VAL A 163 -3.59 7.39 11.58
C VAL A 163 -3.26 6.51 12.77
N CYS A 164 -4.11 5.54 13.04
CA CYS A 164 -3.96 4.59 14.13
C CYS A 164 -4.05 3.14 13.63
N LYS A 165 -3.79 2.18 14.53
CA LYS A 165 -4.03 0.76 14.24
C LYS A 165 -5.47 0.54 13.79
N GLY A 166 -5.64 -0.14 12.66
CA GLY A 166 -6.92 -0.38 12.00
C GLY A 166 -7.16 0.48 10.77
N ASN A 167 -6.42 1.57 10.55
CA ASN A 167 -6.53 2.38 9.33
C ASN A 167 -5.79 1.79 8.13
N SER A 168 -4.89 0.83 8.34
CA SER A 168 -4.16 0.15 7.25
C SER A 168 -5.14 -0.43 6.23
N GLY A 169 -4.92 -0.12 4.95
CA GLY A 169 -5.80 -0.45 3.83
C GLY A 169 -6.93 0.55 3.58
N GLY A 170 -7.09 1.57 4.44
CA GLY A 170 -8.08 2.62 4.28
C GLY A 170 -7.65 3.72 3.30
N PRO A 171 -8.61 4.47 2.75
CA PRO A 171 -8.33 5.54 1.81
C PRO A 171 -7.80 6.80 2.49
N LEU A 172 -6.88 7.47 1.80
CA LEU A 172 -6.59 8.89 1.94
C LEU A 172 -7.29 9.60 0.78
N VAL A 173 -8.21 10.50 1.07
CA VAL A 173 -9.05 11.14 0.05
C VAL A 173 -8.85 12.66 -0.02
N ASN A 174 -9.14 13.24 -1.15
CA ASN A 174 -9.20 14.69 -1.33
C ASN A 174 -10.60 15.23 -0.95
N HIS A 175 -10.77 16.55 -1.05
CA HIS A 175 -12.03 17.24 -0.75
C HIS A 175 -13.22 16.85 -1.65
N LYS A 176 -12.98 16.11 -2.73
CA LYS A 176 -14.04 15.57 -3.62
C LYS A 176 -14.45 14.15 -3.25
N GLY A 177 -13.82 13.54 -2.24
CA GLY A 177 -14.02 12.14 -1.88
C GLY A 177 -13.30 11.16 -2.81
N GLU A 178 -12.40 11.64 -3.67
CA GLU A 178 -11.59 10.79 -4.55
C GLU A 178 -10.37 10.26 -3.78
N VAL A 179 -10.09 8.98 -3.90
CA VAL A 179 -8.93 8.33 -3.27
C VAL A 179 -7.65 8.79 -3.95
N VAL A 180 -6.76 9.45 -3.21
CA VAL A 180 -5.44 9.88 -3.69
C VAL A 180 -4.33 8.92 -3.29
N ALA A 181 -4.56 8.15 -2.21
CA ALA A 181 -3.63 7.12 -1.74
C ALA A 181 -4.35 6.12 -0.83
N MET A 182 -3.69 5.01 -0.51
CA MET A 182 -4.13 4.06 0.51
C MET A 182 -3.12 4.03 1.67
N VAL A 183 -3.62 4.10 2.88
CA VAL A 183 -2.82 4.08 4.12
C VAL A 183 -2.22 2.69 4.31
N LEU A 184 -0.91 2.64 4.52
CA LEU A 184 -0.20 1.39 4.83
C LEU A 184 0.24 1.34 6.30
N GLY A 185 0.70 2.45 6.88
CA GLY A 185 1.20 2.45 8.24
C GLY A 185 1.74 3.81 8.68
N LEU A 186 2.54 3.78 9.75
CA LEU A 186 3.21 4.93 10.31
C LEU A 186 4.73 4.79 10.14
N ILE A 187 5.40 5.89 9.87
CA ILE A 187 6.85 6.00 9.90
C ILE A 187 7.23 6.93 11.03
N SER A 188 8.06 6.43 11.94
CA SER A 188 8.71 7.24 12.97
C SER A 188 10.01 7.80 12.42
N LEU A 189 10.25 9.10 12.64
CA LEU A 189 11.47 9.79 12.21
C LEU A 189 12.63 9.63 13.22
N THR A 190 12.42 8.89 14.30
CA THR A 190 13.46 8.70 15.34
C THR A 190 13.73 7.24 15.59
N ASP A 191 15.03 6.88 15.65
CA ASP A 191 15.52 5.57 16.10
C ASP A 191 15.30 5.34 17.62
N GLN A 192 14.79 6.33 18.33
CA GLN A 192 14.54 6.28 19.76
C GLN A 192 13.05 6.08 20.07
N PRO A 193 12.64 4.97 20.68
CA PRO A 193 11.21 4.63 20.86
C PRO A 193 10.49 5.39 21.97
N ARG A 194 11.01 6.45 22.56
CA ARG A 194 10.51 6.96 23.86
C ARG A 194 10.20 8.43 24.01
N GLU A 195 10.51 9.33 23.06
CA GLU A 195 10.19 10.73 23.26
C GLU A 195 9.61 11.36 21.99
N SER A 196 8.30 11.69 22.05
CA SER A 196 7.57 12.58 21.11
C SER A 196 7.96 12.47 19.62
N SER A 197 7.99 11.25 19.08
CA SER A 197 8.20 11.07 17.65
C SER A 197 6.98 11.57 16.91
N GLN A 198 7.15 12.60 16.08
CA GLN A 198 6.17 12.93 15.07
C GLN A 198 6.15 11.77 14.07
N GLU A 199 5.03 11.06 14.04
CA GLU A 199 4.81 9.97 13.11
C GLU A 199 4.05 10.53 11.91
N PHE A 200 4.53 10.23 10.70
CA PHE A 200 3.80 10.48 9.48
C PHE A 200 3.09 9.20 9.03
N ALA A 201 1.88 9.34 8.56
CA ALA A 201 1.23 8.25 7.88
C ALA A 201 1.91 8.03 6.51
N TYR A 202 2.25 6.77 6.24
CA TYR A 202 2.83 6.30 5.00
C TYR A 202 1.76 5.67 4.14
N CYS A 203 1.64 6.13 2.88
CA CYS A 203 0.57 5.73 1.99
C CYS A 203 1.12 5.38 0.60
N VAL A 204 0.56 4.34 -0.03
CA VAL A 204 0.81 4.03 -1.45
C VAL A 204 -0.13 4.86 -2.33
N SER A 205 0.38 5.39 -3.45
CA SER A 205 -0.39 6.27 -4.33
C SER A 205 -1.58 5.58 -5.00
N ALA A 206 -2.64 6.33 -5.28
CA ALA A 206 -3.77 5.86 -6.08
C ALA A 206 -3.34 5.34 -7.46
N VAL A 207 -2.26 5.90 -8.04
CA VAL A 207 -1.71 5.43 -9.33
C VAL A 207 -1.26 3.98 -9.24
N ASP A 208 -0.51 3.63 -8.18
CA ASP A 208 0.00 2.28 -8.00
C ASP A 208 -1.10 1.31 -7.55
N VAL A 209 -2.10 1.80 -6.80
CA VAL A 209 -3.31 1.03 -6.48
C VAL A 209 -4.09 0.67 -7.73
N VAL A 210 -4.34 1.63 -8.63
CA VAL A 210 -5.06 1.38 -9.89
C VAL A 210 -4.27 0.43 -10.79
N LYS A 211 -2.96 0.62 -10.90
CA LYS A 211 -2.09 -0.29 -11.65
C LYS A 211 -2.14 -1.71 -11.10
N PHE A 212 -2.11 -1.88 -9.77
CA PHE A 212 -2.27 -3.20 -9.14
C PHE A 212 -3.60 -3.87 -9.54
N LEU A 213 -4.71 -3.13 -9.57
CA LEU A 213 -6.01 -3.64 -10.00
C LEU A 213 -6.05 -4.01 -11.48
N GLU A 214 -5.37 -3.25 -12.34
CA GLU A 214 -5.23 -3.54 -13.77
C GLU A 214 -4.37 -4.80 -14.00
N ASP A 215 -3.26 -4.92 -13.31
CA ASP A 215 -2.37 -6.10 -13.38
C ASP A 215 -3.11 -7.36 -12.93
N MET A 216 -3.91 -7.28 -11.87
CA MET A 216 -4.78 -8.37 -11.42
C MET A 216 -5.81 -8.78 -12.49
N LYS A 217 -6.52 -7.81 -13.09
CA LYS A 217 -7.54 -8.08 -14.14
C LYS A 217 -6.94 -8.71 -15.40
N SER A 218 -5.74 -8.29 -15.78
CA SER A 218 -5.07 -8.77 -16.98
C SER A 218 -4.62 -10.24 -16.87
N LYS A 219 -4.64 -10.85 -15.67
CA LYS A 219 -4.09 -12.18 -15.38
C LYS A 219 -2.68 -12.38 -15.96
N THR A 220 -2.03 -11.30 -16.30
CA THR A 220 -0.70 -11.33 -16.86
C THR A 220 0.28 -11.49 -15.69
N THR A 221 0.49 -12.74 -15.26
CA THR A 221 1.68 -13.09 -14.50
C THR A 221 2.88 -12.89 -15.43
N LYS A 222 3.18 -11.63 -15.77
CA LYS A 222 4.41 -11.24 -16.45
C LYS A 222 5.59 -11.23 -15.48
N ASP A 223 5.33 -11.61 -14.25
CA ASP A 223 6.32 -11.53 -13.20
C ASP A 223 7.38 -12.58 -13.39
N GLY A 224 8.59 -12.13 -13.63
CA GLY A 224 9.75 -12.96 -13.53
C GLY A 224 9.88 -13.54 -12.12
N TYR A 225 10.49 -14.70 -12.01
CA TYR A 225 10.72 -15.42 -10.76
C TYR A 225 12.09 -16.06 -10.75
N LEU A 226 12.85 -15.89 -9.67
CA LEU A 226 14.18 -16.51 -9.50
C LEU A 226 14.13 -17.74 -8.57
N GLY A 227 13.14 -17.83 -7.70
CA GLY A 227 13.07 -18.93 -6.73
C GLY A 227 14.15 -18.82 -5.65
N VAL A 228 14.45 -17.63 -5.18
CA VAL A 228 15.42 -17.37 -4.10
C VAL A 228 14.77 -16.67 -2.93
N LEU A 229 15.26 -16.97 -1.72
CA LEU A 229 14.98 -16.22 -0.51
C LEU A 229 16.27 -15.58 -0.04
N GLY A 230 16.19 -14.40 0.53
CA GLY A 230 17.36 -13.66 0.98
C GLY A 230 17.05 -12.74 2.17
N LYS A 231 18.10 -12.22 2.75
CA LYS A 231 18.06 -11.16 3.80
C LYS A 231 19.03 -10.05 3.44
N THR A 232 18.66 -8.82 3.76
CA THR A 232 19.57 -7.68 3.63
C THR A 232 20.74 -7.82 4.60
N VAL A 233 21.94 -7.57 4.10
CA VAL A 233 23.18 -7.62 4.88
C VAL A 233 24.06 -6.41 4.51
N SER A 234 24.88 -5.96 5.47
CA SER A 234 25.96 -5.02 5.16
C SER A 234 27.08 -5.76 4.43
N THR A 235 27.58 -5.18 3.36
CA THR A 235 28.65 -5.78 2.54
C THR A 235 30.06 -5.40 3.02
N GLY A 236 30.18 -4.36 3.84
CA GLY A 236 31.46 -3.76 4.18
C GLY A 236 32.13 -3.00 3.04
N ILE A 237 31.46 -2.86 1.88
CA ILE A 237 31.99 -2.14 0.70
C ILE A 237 31.60 -0.66 0.83
N ALA A 238 32.60 0.20 0.94
CA ALA A 238 32.43 1.66 1.05
C ALA A 238 32.22 2.34 -0.31
N LEU A 239 31.32 1.81 -1.13
CA LEU A 239 30.93 2.43 -2.40
C LEU A 239 29.44 2.77 -2.37
N PRO A 240 29.01 3.94 -2.89
CA PRO A 240 27.59 4.32 -2.95
C PRO A 240 26.75 3.23 -3.62
N GLY A 241 25.69 2.76 -2.94
CA GLY A 241 24.80 1.72 -3.42
C GLY A 241 25.34 0.29 -3.31
N CYS A 242 26.52 0.06 -2.72
CA CYS A 242 27.10 -1.25 -2.48
C CYS A 242 27.38 -1.54 -0.99
N ASP A 243 27.05 -0.62 -0.10
CA ASP A 243 27.16 -0.75 1.36
C ASP A 243 26.21 -1.82 1.92
N GLN A 244 25.17 -2.13 1.19
CA GLN A 244 24.20 -3.21 1.47
C GLN A 244 24.05 -4.12 0.26
N GLY A 245 23.60 -5.35 0.51
CA GLY A 245 23.29 -6.33 -0.51
C GLY A 245 22.29 -7.37 0.00
N LEU A 246 21.74 -8.19 -0.90
CA LEU A 246 20.85 -9.27 -0.53
C LEU A 246 21.62 -10.59 -0.46
N GLN A 247 21.85 -11.11 0.75
CA GLN A 247 22.40 -12.44 0.94
C GLN A 247 21.33 -13.50 0.68
N ILE A 248 21.59 -14.39 -0.26
CA ILE A 248 20.72 -15.52 -0.60
C ILE A 248 20.78 -16.54 0.53
N THR A 249 19.68 -16.76 1.21
CA THR A 249 19.57 -17.71 2.32
C THR A 249 19.06 -19.09 1.87
N ARG A 250 18.31 -19.14 0.77
CA ARG A 250 17.79 -20.36 0.18
C ARG A 250 17.52 -20.20 -1.30
N THR A 251 17.82 -21.24 -2.07
CA THR A 251 17.40 -21.37 -3.48
C THR A 251 16.39 -22.50 -3.59
N VAL A 252 15.25 -22.24 -4.24
CA VAL A 252 14.20 -23.23 -4.47
C VAL A 252 14.43 -23.97 -5.79
N ARG A 253 15.12 -23.29 -6.72
CA ARG A 253 15.53 -23.87 -8.02
C ARG A 253 16.87 -23.28 -8.47
N SER A 254 17.53 -23.96 -9.40
CA SER A 254 18.75 -23.44 -10.03
C SER A 254 18.40 -22.23 -10.92
N CYS A 255 18.95 -21.08 -10.58
CA CYS A 255 18.77 -19.84 -11.35
C CYS A 255 20.10 -19.12 -11.65
N GLY A 256 21.25 -19.71 -11.27
CA GLY A 256 22.57 -19.08 -11.37
C GLY A 256 23.09 -18.48 -10.07
N LEU A 257 22.20 -18.27 -9.09
CA LEU A 257 22.56 -17.86 -7.74
C LEU A 257 22.64 -19.07 -6.79
N ASN A 258 23.54 -19.02 -5.84
CA ASN A 258 23.73 -20.02 -4.81
C ASN A 258 23.40 -19.46 -3.43
N THR A 259 23.03 -20.35 -2.50
CA THR A 259 22.94 -19.99 -1.09
C THR A 259 24.30 -19.47 -0.59
N GLY A 260 24.29 -18.33 0.09
CA GLY A 260 25.49 -17.63 0.55
C GLY A 260 25.94 -16.48 -0.36
N ASP A 261 25.51 -16.44 -1.62
CA ASP A 261 25.80 -15.29 -2.50
C ASP A 261 25.21 -14.01 -1.93
N ILE A 262 25.92 -12.90 -2.05
CA ILE A 262 25.38 -11.56 -1.77
C ILE A 262 25.20 -10.85 -3.10
N VAL A 263 23.97 -10.59 -3.50
CA VAL A 263 23.65 -9.88 -4.72
C VAL A 263 23.77 -8.39 -4.49
N LEU A 264 24.60 -7.72 -5.29
CA LEU A 264 24.88 -6.27 -5.23
C LEU A 264 24.13 -5.53 -6.33
N VAL A 265 24.11 -6.11 -7.54
CA VAL A 265 23.46 -5.54 -8.73
C VAL A 265 22.75 -6.66 -9.47
N LEU A 266 21.57 -6.38 -10.02
CA LEU A 266 20.84 -7.27 -10.92
C LEU A 266 20.26 -6.44 -12.06
N ALA A 267 20.53 -6.84 -13.31
CA ALA A 267 20.06 -6.13 -14.50
C ALA A 267 20.36 -4.61 -14.45
N ASN A 268 21.56 -4.23 -14.07
CA ASN A 268 22.04 -2.85 -13.89
C ASN A 268 21.34 -2.05 -12.78
N VAL A 269 20.60 -2.69 -11.86
CA VAL A 269 19.97 -2.06 -10.72
C VAL A 269 20.65 -2.51 -9.44
N ALA A 270 21.06 -1.56 -8.59
CA ALA A 270 21.61 -1.85 -7.26
C ALA A 270 20.57 -2.56 -6.39
N ILE A 271 20.99 -3.63 -5.71
CA ILE A 271 20.16 -4.46 -4.84
C ILE A 271 20.58 -4.21 -3.40
N THR A 272 19.87 -3.36 -2.71
CA THR A 272 20.12 -3.01 -1.31
C THR A 272 19.10 -3.65 -0.35
N SER A 273 18.06 -4.25 -0.89
CA SER A 273 16.99 -4.85 -0.11
C SER A 273 16.33 -6.02 -0.86
N GLN A 274 15.55 -6.82 -0.12
CA GLN A 274 14.69 -7.85 -0.73
C GLN A 274 13.66 -7.24 -1.70
N ARG A 275 13.16 -6.02 -1.43
CA ARG A 275 12.26 -5.31 -2.34
C ARG A 275 12.91 -5.05 -3.70
N ASP A 276 14.18 -4.68 -3.72
CA ASP A 276 14.88 -4.36 -4.98
C ASP A 276 14.94 -5.57 -5.89
N ILE A 277 15.38 -6.73 -5.38
CA ILE A 277 15.48 -7.92 -6.22
C ILE A 277 14.13 -8.38 -6.75
N VAL A 278 13.07 -8.34 -5.92
CA VAL A 278 11.73 -8.72 -6.36
C VAL A 278 11.21 -7.77 -7.44
N ARG A 279 11.40 -6.45 -7.29
CA ARG A 279 11.00 -5.46 -8.28
C ARG A 279 11.73 -5.66 -9.61
N VAL A 280 13.06 -5.81 -9.58
CA VAL A 280 13.85 -6.04 -10.78
C VAL A 280 13.41 -7.31 -11.47
N VAL A 281 13.28 -8.40 -10.72
CA VAL A 281 12.87 -9.70 -11.28
C VAL A 281 11.48 -9.66 -11.91
N ARG A 282 10.52 -8.98 -11.28
CA ARG A 282 9.18 -8.79 -11.84
C ARG A 282 9.16 -7.96 -13.13
N SER A 283 10.09 -7.03 -13.30
CA SER A 283 10.20 -6.25 -14.52
C SER A 283 10.78 -7.04 -15.70
N LEU A 284 11.43 -8.18 -15.43
CA LEU A 284 12.04 -9.03 -16.44
C LEU A 284 11.04 -10.06 -16.96
N LYS A 285 11.09 -10.31 -18.27
CA LYS A 285 10.22 -11.32 -18.91
C LYS A 285 10.65 -12.73 -18.47
N PRO A 286 9.73 -13.61 -18.10
CA PRO A 286 10.04 -15.03 -17.91
C PRO A 286 10.72 -15.62 -19.14
N GLY A 287 11.74 -16.45 -18.94
CA GLY A 287 12.56 -17.06 -19.99
C GLY A 287 13.78 -16.23 -20.40
N THR A 288 13.98 -15.05 -19.83
CA THR A 288 15.18 -14.23 -20.08
C THR A 288 16.29 -14.54 -19.08
N THR A 289 17.51 -14.17 -19.44
CA THR A 289 18.65 -14.13 -18.52
C THR A 289 19.00 -12.68 -18.20
N ALA A 290 19.46 -12.45 -16.98
CA ALA A 290 19.94 -11.15 -16.52
C ALA A 290 21.32 -11.30 -15.88
N GLU A 291 22.16 -10.29 -16.04
CA GLU A 291 23.45 -10.23 -15.38
C GLU A 291 23.28 -9.83 -13.92
N ALA A 292 23.95 -10.55 -13.02
CA ALA A 292 24.02 -10.23 -11.62
C ALA A 292 25.47 -10.10 -11.14
N HIS A 293 25.75 -9.05 -10.40
CA HIS A 293 27.02 -8.81 -9.72
C HIS A 293 26.89 -9.28 -8.28
N ILE A 294 27.73 -10.19 -7.86
CA ILE A 294 27.60 -10.85 -6.56
C ILE A 294 28.94 -10.92 -5.83
N LEU A 295 28.86 -11.08 -4.52
CA LEU A 295 29.97 -11.61 -3.72
C LEU A 295 29.70 -13.10 -3.44
N ARG A 296 30.62 -13.97 -3.85
CA ARG A 296 30.59 -15.41 -3.55
C ARG A 296 31.87 -15.78 -2.82
N ASN A 297 31.74 -16.18 -1.56
CA ASN A 297 32.87 -16.46 -0.64
C ASN A 297 33.82 -15.26 -0.48
N GLY A 298 33.31 -14.04 -0.54
CA GLY A 298 34.08 -12.81 -0.48
C GLY A 298 34.63 -12.31 -1.82
N ASP A 299 34.63 -13.13 -2.87
CA ASP A 299 35.08 -12.76 -4.21
C ASP A 299 33.96 -12.13 -5.01
N TYR A 300 34.26 -11.02 -5.66
CA TYR A 300 33.36 -10.40 -6.63
C TYR A 300 33.27 -11.25 -7.90
N LYS A 301 32.03 -11.51 -8.37
CA LYS A 301 31.76 -12.27 -9.58
C LYS A 301 30.58 -11.69 -10.33
N VAL A 302 30.60 -11.87 -11.65
CA VAL A 302 29.48 -11.57 -12.53
C VAL A 302 28.93 -12.91 -13.01
N VAL A 303 27.63 -13.12 -12.78
CA VAL A 303 26.93 -14.37 -13.14
C VAL A 303 25.68 -14.09 -13.95
N GLN A 304 25.27 -15.05 -14.78
CA GLN A 304 23.99 -14.97 -15.49
C GLN A 304 22.90 -15.64 -14.65
N VAL A 305 21.78 -14.94 -14.49
CA VAL A 305 20.65 -15.38 -13.70
C VAL A 305 19.45 -15.63 -14.59
N SER A 306 18.88 -16.83 -14.51
CA SER A 306 17.75 -17.23 -15.34
C SER A 306 16.43 -16.86 -14.66
N VAL A 307 15.64 -16.02 -15.32
CA VAL A 307 14.31 -15.61 -14.88
C VAL A 307 13.27 -16.56 -15.43
N THR A 308 12.46 -17.14 -14.57
CA THR A 308 11.38 -18.07 -14.94
C THR A 308 10.02 -17.45 -14.65
N LYS A 309 8.94 -18.13 -15.04
CA LYS A 309 7.60 -17.77 -14.64
C LYS A 309 7.38 -18.14 -13.16
N SER A 310 6.66 -17.30 -12.43
CA SER A 310 6.20 -17.65 -11.07
C SER A 310 5.35 -18.92 -11.11
N PRO A 311 5.52 -19.84 -10.14
CA PRO A 311 4.74 -21.07 -10.07
C PRO A 311 3.24 -20.81 -9.92
#